data_dc567b0b412366f8c103865158aa1dee
#
_entry.id   dc567b0b412366f8c103865158aa1dee
#
_cell.length_a   1.000
_cell.length_b   1.000
_cell.length_c   1.000
_cell.angle_alpha   90.00
_cell.angle_beta   90.00
_cell.angle_gamma   90.00
#
_symmetry.space_group_name_H-M   'P 1'
#
loop_
_entity.id
_entity.type
_entity.pdbx_description
1 polymer ?
#
loop_
_entity_poly.entity_id
_entity_poly.type
_entity_poly.pdbx_seq_one_letter_code
_entity_poly.pdbx_strand_id
1 'polypeptide(L)'
;MRLRDEQKEQLVRTKALELLVEEGFNGFSMHKLAKAANVSPATLYIYFQNKEDLIVQLGIEVGLKIHVVTFEGFDYEASFEDGLWMQWKNRAKYVLENPIAAAFIEQFRNSPYKKKLGDEYFQEFRNNMTKFLKRAIEKGELIPLPKEVFWTLAFAPLYQLIHFAQDGHNMAGEPFVLTEEIMRMTFNQVIKSLKP
;
A
#
# COMPACT_ATOMS: atom_id res chain seq x y z
N MET A 1 -0.54 14.67 29.67
CA MET A 1 -1.07 13.29 29.73
C MET A 1 -1.44 12.76 28.36
N ARG A 2 -2.20 13.49 27.55
CA ARG A 2 -2.65 13.09 26.19
C ARG A 2 -1.51 12.73 25.22
N LEU A 3 -0.49 13.59 25.06
CA LEU A 3 0.67 13.38 24.17
C LEU A 3 1.48 12.11 24.49
N ARG A 4 1.61 11.76 25.78
CA ARG A 4 2.35 10.56 26.21
C ARG A 4 1.57 9.28 25.90
N ASP A 5 0.28 9.38 25.84
CA ASP A 5 -0.63 8.28 25.52
C ASP A 5 -0.62 7.99 23.99
N GLU A 6 -0.66 9.04 23.18
CA GLU A 6 -0.55 8.94 21.72
C GLU A 6 0.81 8.35 21.26
N GLN A 7 1.91 8.77 21.89
CA GLN A 7 3.25 8.21 21.61
C GLN A 7 3.33 6.72 21.96
N LYS A 8 2.69 6.32 23.06
CA LYS A 8 2.66 4.91 23.47
C LYS A 8 1.81 4.06 22.53
N GLU A 9 0.66 4.55 22.10
CA GLU A 9 -0.18 3.90 21.11
C GLU A 9 0.57 3.73 19.78
N GLN A 10 1.25 4.77 19.30
CA GLN A 10 2.05 4.70 18.07
C GLN A 10 3.18 3.68 18.18
N LEU A 11 3.87 3.60 19.32
CA LEU A 11 4.88 2.57 19.55
C LEU A 11 4.28 1.16 19.49
N VAL A 12 3.12 0.96 20.09
CA VAL A 12 2.40 -0.33 20.06
C VAL A 12 2.05 -0.70 18.62
N ARG A 13 1.52 0.24 17.81
CA ARG A 13 1.19 0.03 16.39
C ARG A 13 2.42 -0.34 15.57
N THR A 14 3.53 0.36 15.76
CA THR A 14 4.81 0.06 15.09
C THR A 14 5.29 -1.35 15.43
N LYS A 15 5.32 -1.71 16.73
CA LYS A 15 5.74 -3.05 17.17
C LYS A 15 4.78 -4.15 16.71
N ALA A 16 3.49 -3.84 16.57
CA ALA A 16 2.53 -4.79 16.02
C ALA A 16 2.78 -5.07 14.54
N LEU A 17 3.08 -4.05 13.73
CA LEU A 17 3.43 -4.22 12.31
C LEU A 17 4.69 -5.07 12.16
N GLU A 18 5.76 -4.78 12.91
CA GLU A 18 7.01 -5.55 12.91
C GLU A 18 6.74 -7.04 13.20
N LEU A 19 6.05 -7.34 14.30
CA LEU A 19 5.73 -8.72 14.70
C LEU A 19 4.82 -9.45 13.71
N LEU A 20 3.83 -8.74 13.13
CA LEU A 20 2.93 -9.34 12.15
C LEU A 20 3.65 -9.71 10.87
N VAL A 21 4.62 -8.89 10.43
CA VAL A 21 5.44 -9.19 9.27
C VAL A 21 6.39 -10.35 9.54
N GLU A 22 7.03 -10.37 10.71
CA GLU A 22 8.04 -11.36 11.08
C GLU A 22 7.43 -12.75 11.36
N GLU A 23 6.36 -12.80 12.16
CA GLU A 23 5.78 -14.06 12.65
C GLU A 23 4.50 -14.48 11.90
N GLY A 24 3.99 -13.61 11.05
CA GLY A 24 2.69 -13.79 10.38
C GLY A 24 1.51 -13.70 11.35
N PHE A 25 0.30 -13.68 10.78
CA PHE A 25 -0.93 -13.56 11.60
C PHE A 25 -1.12 -14.70 12.60
N ASN A 26 -0.67 -15.90 12.30
CA ASN A 26 -0.83 -17.06 13.20
C ASN A 26 0.17 -17.04 14.36
N GLY A 27 1.39 -16.60 14.13
CA GLY A 27 2.44 -16.50 15.14
C GLY A 27 2.27 -15.32 16.10
N PHE A 28 1.57 -14.27 15.67
CA PHE A 28 1.31 -13.07 16.44
C PHE A 28 0.34 -13.29 17.61
N SER A 29 0.65 -12.71 18.78
CA SER A 29 -0.28 -12.65 19.92
C SER A 29 -0.19 -11.33 20.69
N MET A 30 -1.29 -10.93 21.34
CA MET A 30 -1.35 -9.72 22.19
C MET A 30 -0.31 -9.77 23.31
N HIS A 31 -0.01 -10.95 23.84
CA HIS A 31 1.01 -11.12 24.88
C HIS A 31 2.43 -10.83 24.37
N LYS A 32 2.77 -11.35 23.17
CA LYS A 32 4.05 -11.04 22.51
C LYS A 32 4.18 -9.54 22.23
N LEU A 33 3.11 -8.91 21.74
CA LEU A 33 3.07 -7.48 21.50
C LEU A 33 3.29 -6.68 22.78
N ALA A 34 2.62 -7.04 23.87
CA ALA A 34 2.81 -6.37 25.16
C ALA A 34 4.28 -6.38 25.61
N LYS A 35 4.92 -7.55 25.46
CA LYS A 35 6.35 -7.71 25.76
C LYS A 35 7.22 -6.87 24.83
N ALA A 36 6.99 -6.90 23.52
CA ALA A 36 7.78 -6.17 22.52
C ALA A 36 7.65 -4.65 22.65
N ALA A 37 6.45 -4.16 23.01
CA ALA A 37 6.20 -2.73 23.24
C ALA A 37 6.52 -2.26 24.66
N ASN A 38 6.95 -3.18 25.55
CA ASN A 38 7.22 -2.91 26.96
C ASN A 38 6.04 -2.25 27.67
N VAL A 39 4.85 -2.80 27.48
CA VAL A 39 3.61 -2.37 28.13
C VAL A 39 2.91 -3.55 28.82
N SER A 40 1.98 -3.27 29.72
CA SER A 40 1.13 -4.33 30.26
C SER A 40 0.10 -4.79 29.22
N PRO A 41 -0.33 -6.07 29.22
CA PRO A 41 -1.44 -6.51 28.39
C PRO A 41 -2.71 -5.65 28.55
N ALA A 42 -3.01 -5.20 29.76
CA ALA A 42 -4.13 -4.32 30.05
C ALA A 42 -4.05 -2.99 29.27
N THR A 43 -2.83 -2.47 29.07
CA THR A 43 -2.61 -1.25 28.28
C THR A 43 -3.02 -1.45 26.81
N LEU A 44 -2.78 -2.62 26.23
CA LEU A 44 -3.17 -2.91 24.85
C LEU A 44 -4.69 -2.91 24.68
N TYR A 45 -5.41 -3.42 25.67
CA TYR A 45 -6.88 -3.49 25.65
C TYR A 45 -7.57 -2.14 25.90
N ILE A 46 -6.79 -1.09 26.21
CA ILE A 46 -7.29 0.30 26.18
C ILE A 46 -7.47 0.77 24.73
N TYR A 47 -6.59 0.34 23.83
CA TYR A 47 -6.56 0.78 22.41
C TYR A 47 -7.27 -0.20 21.47
N PHE A 48 -7.23 -1.50 21.75
CA PHE A 48 -7.72 -2.55 20.87
C PHE A 48 -8.58 -3.55 21.63
N GLN A 49 -9.74 -3.85 21.09
CA GLN A 49 -10.67 -4.81 21.73
C GLN A 49 -10.08 -6.22 21.80
N ASN A 50 -9.35 -6.62 20.77
CA ASN A 50 -8.71 -7.93 20.65
C ASN A 50 -7.67 -7.90 19.50
N LYS A 51 -7.02 -9.06 19.26
CA LYS A 51 -6.04 -9.24 18.16
C LYS A 51 -6.61 -8.89 16.80
N GLU A 52 -7.82 -9.30 16.51
CA GLU A 52 -8.45 -9.07 15.23
C GLU A 52 -8.72 -7.59 14.98
N ASP A 53 -9.26 -6.89 15.97
CA ASP A 53 -9.50 -5.45 15.94
C ASP A 53 -8.20 -4.68 15.66
N LEU A 54 -7.10 -5.02 16.34
CA LEU A 54 -5.77 -4.47 16.07
C LEU A 54 -5.36 -4.67 14.61
N ILE A 55 -5.47 -5.89 14.09
CA ILE A 55 -5.04 -6.21 12.72
C ILE A 55 -5.87 -5.43 11.70
N VAL A 56 -7.18 -5.33 11.91
CA VAL A 56 -8.08 -4.57 11.02
C VAL A 56 -7.77 -3.07 11.07
N GLN A 57 -7.58 -2.50 12.27
CA GLN A 57 -7.20 -1.09 12.43
C GLN A 57 -5.87 -0.78 11.70
N LEU A 58 -4.86 -1.64 11.83
CA LEU A 58 -3.60 -1.48 11.10
C LEU A 58 -3.78 -1.59 9.58
N GLY A 59 -4.65 -2.51 9.13
CA GLY A 59 -4.98 -2.64 7.70
C GLY A 59 -5.62 -1.38 7.13
N ILE A 60 -6.51 -0.74 7.90
CA ILE A 60 -7.14 0.53 7.55
C ILE A 60 -6.08 1.64 7.51
N GLU A 61 -5.29 1.79 8.58
CA GLU A 61 -4.28 2.85 8.71
C GLU A 61 -3.26 2.80 7.56
N VAL A 62 -2.64 1.63 7.33
CA VAL A 62 -1.65 1.46 6.26
C VAL A 62 -2.29 1.66 4.89
N GLY A 63 -3.50 1.11 4.67
CA GLY A 63 -4.23 1.27 3.43
C GLY A 63 -4.55 2.73 3.12
N LEU A 64 -5.08 3.48 4.08
CA LEU A 64 -5.37 4.91 3.92
C LEU A 64 -4.10 5.73 3.65
N LYS A 65 -2.99 5.42 4.32
CA LYS A 65 -1.72 6.11 4.08
C LYS A 65 -1.21 5.88 2.66
N ILE A 66 -1.29 4.66 2.15
CA ILE A 66 -0.96 4.35 0.74
C ILE A 66 -1.85 5.15 -0.21
N HIS A 67 -3.13 5.30 0.08
CA HIS A 67 -4.07 6.06 -0.75
C HIS A 67 -3.71 7.54 -0.78
N VAL A 68 -3.46 8.14 0.39
CA VAL A 68 -3.06 9.55 0.48
C VAL A 68 -1.79 9.80 -0.32
N VAL A 69 -0.74 8.99 -0.09
CA VAL A 69 0.53 9.14 -0.79
C VAL A 69 0.38 8.93 -2.30
N THR A 70 -0.46 7.99 -2.74
CA THR A 70 -0.68 7.74 -4.18
C THR A 70 -1.13 8.99 -4.92
N PHE A 71 -1.94 9.84 -4.28
CA PHE A 71 -2.47 11.08 -4.86
C PHE A 71 -1.76 12.34 -4.35
N GLU A 72 -0.64 12.22 -3.67
CA GLU A 72 0.14 13.38 -3.22
C GLU A 72 0.61 14.20 -4.43
N GLY A 73 0.28 15.49 -4.44
CA GLY A 73 0.59 16.40 -5.55
C GLY A 73 -0.14 16.09 -6.86
N PHE A 74 -1.21 15.30 -6.83
CA PHE A 74 -1.92 14.89 -8.03
C PHE A 74 -2.70 16.07 -8.66
N ASP A 75 -2.37 16.36 -9.91
CA ASP A 75 -3.12 17.31 -10.73
C ASP A 75 -4.22 16.58 -11.51
N TYR A 76 -5.49 16.86 -11.19
CA TYR A 76 -6.63 16.27 -11.89
C TYR A 76 -6.79 16.80 -13.32
N GLU A 77 -6.10 17.88 -13.70
CA GLU A 77 -6.11 18.42 -15.05
C GLU A 77 -4.94 17.88 -15.93
N ALA A 78 -3.98 17.20 -15.34
CA ALA A 78 -2.89 16.55 -16.04
C ALA A 78 -3.37 15.49 -17.05
N SER A 79 -2.54 15.15 -18.02
CA SER A 79 -2.80 14.02 -18.94
C SER A 79 -2.90 12.69 -18.19
N PHE A 80 -3.53 11.69 -18.79
CA PHE A 80 -3.56 10.33 -18.24
C PHE A 80 -2.16 9.79 -17.98
N GLU A 81 -1.24 10.02 -18.91
CA GLU A 81 0.15 9.57 -18.81
C GLU A 81 0.86 10.21 -17.62
N ASP A 82 0.77 11.53 -17.46
CA ASP A 82 1.42 12.25 -16.36
C ASP A 82 0.83 11.88 -15.00
N GLY A 83 -0.50 11.77 -14.94
CA GLY A 83 -1.18 11.35 -13.70
C GLY A 83 -0.84 9.91 -13.30
N LEU A 84 -0.76 8.97 -14.25
CA LEU A 84 -0.36 7.60 -13.97
C LEU A 84 1.12 7.52 -13.58
N TRP A 85 1.99 8.29 -14.25
CA TRP A 85 3.42 8.37 -13.91
C TRP A 85 3.64 8.90 -12.49
N MET A 86 2.92 9.93 -12.10
CA MET A 86 2.97 10.44 -10.73
C MET A 86 2.59 9.37 -9.71
N GLN A 87 1.49 8.64 -9.97
CA GLN A 87 1.09 7.53 -9.10
C GLN A 87 2.15 6.42 -9.02
N TRP A 88 2.85 6.14 -10.12
CA TRP A 88 3.95 5.18 -10.14
C TRP A 88 5.09 5.61 -9.22
N LYS A 89 5.54 6.86 -9.36
CA LYS A 89 6.61 7.42 -8.51
C LYS A 89 6.22 7.42 -7.03
N ASN A 90 5.02 7.89 -6.72
CA ASN A 90 4.54 7.96 -5.35
C ASN A 90 4.44 6.58 -4.70
N ARG A 91 3.92 5.59 -5.42
CA ARG A 91 3.83 4.19 -4.96
C ARG A 91 5.20 3.57 -4.75
N ALA A 92 6.09 3.68 -5.74
CA ALA A 92 7.44 3.14 -5.65
C ALA A 92 8.20 3.73 -4.46
N LYS A 93 8.19 5.06 -4.32
CA LYS A 93 8.81 5.76 -3.20
C LYS A 93 8.27 5.25 -1.86
N TYR A 94 6.95 5.24 -1.70
CA TYR A 94 6.34 4.82 -0.43
C TYR A 94 6.71 3.37 -0.05
N VAL A 95 6.61 2.44 -0.99
CA VAL A 95 6.87 1.01 -0.73
C VAL A 95 8.34 0.78 -0.39
N LEU A 96 9.27 1.43 -1.08
CA LEU A 96 10.70 1.30 -0.84
C LEU A 96 11.14 1.97 0.47
N GLU A 97 10.54 3.10 0.83
CA GLU A 97 10.82 3.80 2.10
C GLU A 97 10.13 3.16 3.32
N ASN A 98 9.08 2.34 3.12
CA ASN A 98 8.30 1.74 4.20
C ASN A 98 8.13 0.20 4.02
N PRO A 99 9.23 -0.57 4.00
CA PRO A 99 9.20 -2.00 3.65
C PRO A 99 8.32 -2.83 4.59
N ILE A 100 8.27 -2.52 5.89
CA ILE A 100 7.43 -3.23 6.86
C ILE A 100 5.95 -2.99 6.57
N ALA A 101 5.53 -1.74 6.32
CA ALA A 101 4.15 -1.43 5.97
C ALA A 101 3.73 -2.07 4.64
N ALA A 102 4.64 -2.11 3.66
CA ALA A 102 4.42 -2.76 2.37
C ALA A 102 4.26 -4.28 2.52
N ALA A 103 5.15 -4.94 3.26
CA ALA A 103 5.05 -6.37 3.54
C ALA A 103 3.77 -6.72 4.31
N PHE A 104 3.41 -5.90 5.31
CA PHE A 104 2.18 -6.09 6.06
C PHE A 104 0.93 -6.00 5.16
N ILE A 105 0.82 -4.96 4.31
CA ILE A 105 -0.37 -4.79 3.48
C ILE A 105 -0.52 -5.89 2.44
N GLU A 106 0.59 -6.44 1.94
CA GLU A 106 0.57 -7.59 1.04
C GLU A 106 0.06 -8.86 1.73
N GLN A 107 0.57 -9.16 2.93
CA GLN A 107 0.06 -10.27 3.76
C GLN A 107 -1.41 -10.05 4.11
N PHE A 108 -1.78 -8.82 4.49
CA PHE A 108 -3.15 -8.47 4.89
C PHE A 108 -4.15 -8.66 3.75
N ARG A 109 -3.80 -8.31 2.52
CA ARG A 109 -4.64 -8.48 1.32
C ARG A 109 -5.04 -9.95 1.08
N ASN A 110 -4.17 -10.89 1.46
CA ASN A 110 -4.38 -12.33 1.32
C ASN A 110 -4.94 -12.99 2.59
N SER A 111 -5.25 -12.22 3.63
CA SER A 111 -5.75 -12.70 4.91
C SER A 111 -7.28 -12.68 5.00
N PRO A 112 -7.87 -13.48 5.92
CA PRO A 112 -9.30 -13.40 6.21
C PRO A 112 -9.72 -12.05 6.79
N TYR A 113 -8.80 -11.28 7.37
CA TYR A 113 -9.08 -9.97 7.97
C TYR A 113 -9.46 -8.91 6.96
N LYS A 114 -9.00 -9.02 5.70
CA LYS A 114 -9.41 -8.12 4.62
C LYS A 114 -10.92 -8.05 4.44
N LYS A 115 -11.63 -9.17 4.61
CA LYS A 115 -13.09 -9.23 4.46
C LYS A 115 -13.85 -8.42 5.53
N LYS A 116 -13.15 -8.00 6.59
CA LYS A 116 -13.71 -7.21 7.69
C LYS A 116 -13.51 -5.71 7.51
N LEU A 117 -12.82 -5.30 6.45
CA LEU A 117 -12.75 -3.89 6.07
C LEU A 117 -14.11 -3.44 5.56
N GLY A 118 -14.62 -2.35 6.12
CA GLY A 118 -15.79 -1.67 5.59
C GLY A 118 -15.46 -0.99 4.25
N ASP A 119 -16.43 -0.99 3.35
CA ASP A 119 -16.27 -0.35 2.04
C ASP A 119 -16.05 1.16 2.11
N GLU A 120 -16.50 1.78 3.20
CA GLU A 120 -16.42 3.22 3.45
C GLU A 120 -14.98 3.74 3.53
N TYR A 121 -14.05 2.95 4.09
CA TYR A 121 -12.66 3.39 4.31
C TYR A 121 -11.91 3.74 3.02
N PHE A 122 -12.28 3.13 1.90
CA PHE A 122 -11.59 3.36 0.62
C PHE A 122 -12.46 4.05 -0.42
N GLN A 123 -13.58 4.63 0.02
CA GLN A 123 -14.53 5.29 -0.89
C GLN A 123 -13.91 6.48 -1.61
N GLU A 124 -13.15 7.31 -0.89
CA GLU A 124 -12.49 8.48 -1.47
C GLU A 124 -11.47 8.06 -2.55
N PHE A 125 -10.65 7.05 -2.27
CA PHE A 125 -9.72 6.51 -3.25
C PHE A 125 -10.44 6.01 -4.51
N ARG A 126 -11.51 5.23 -4.34
CA ARG A 126 -12.32 4.73 -5.47
C ARG A 126 -12.92 5.86 -6.29
N ASN A 127 -13.40 6.91 -5.62
CA ASN A 127 -13.95 8.07 -6.29
C ASN A 127 -12.88 8.82 -7.09
N ASN A 128 -11.72 9.05 -6.53
CA ASN A 128 -10.60 9.71 -7.18
C ASN A 128 -10.11 8.93 -8.39
N MET A 129 -9.92 7.61 -8.26
CA MET A 129 -9.57 6.76 -9.38
C MET A 129 -10.66 6.75 -10.47
N THR A 130 -11.92 6.67 -10.09
CA THR A 130 -13.04 6.68 -11.04
C THR A 130 -13.07 7.99 -11.83
N LYS A 131 -12.91 9.15 -11.18
CA LYS A 131 -12.85 10.45 -11.85
C LYS A 131 -11.69 10.52 -12.83
N PHE A 132 -10.51 10.10 -12.39
CA PHE A 132 -9.29 10.08 -13.22
C PHE A 132 -9.46 9.23 -14.48
N LEU A 133 -9.93 7.99 -14.33
CA LEU A 133 -10.10 7.08 -15.46
C LEU A 133 -11.22 7.53 -16.41
N LYS A 134 -12.36 7.98 -15.86
CA LYS A 134 -13.49 8.47 -16.68
C LYS A 134 -13.04 9.62 -17.57
N ARG A 135 -12.34 10.61 -17.01
CA ARG A 135 -11.81 11.75 -17.77
C ARG A 135 -10.83 11.30 -18.86
N ALA A 136 -9.91 10.39 -18.54
CA ALA A 136 -8.95 9.87 -19.50
C ALA A 136 -9.63 9.17 -20.71
N ILE A 137 -10.70 8.40 -20.44
CA ILE A 137 -11.50 7.77 -21.49
C ILE A 137 -12.24 8.82 -22.33
N GLU A 138 -12.88 9.81 -21.69
CA GLU A 138 -13.60 10.91 -22.36
C GLU A 138 -12.69 11.76 -23.26
N LYS A 139 -11.42 11.91 -22.89
CA LYS A 139 -10.40 12.61 -23.70
C LYS A 139 -9.75 11.75 -24.79
N GLY A 140 -10.06 10.45 -24.85
CA GLY A 140 -9.41 9.51 -25.78
C GLY A 140 -7.96 9.20 -25.43
N GLU A 141 -7.56 9.39 -24.17
CA GLU A 141 -6.21 9.12 -23.67
C GLU A 141 -6.07 7.68 -23.11
N LEU A 142 -7.18 7.02 -22.84
CA LEU A 142 -7.27 5.66 -22.28
C LEU A 142 -8.36 4.88 -23.00
N ILE A 143 -8.06 3.64 -23.41
CA ILE A 143 -9.08 2.70 -23.91
C ILE A 143 -10.00 2.26 -22.75
N PRO A 144 -11.33 2.10 -22.98
CA PRO A 144 -12.23 1.59 -21.96
C PRO A 144 -11.90 0.11 -21.66
N LEU A 145 -11.55 -0.17 -20.41
CA LEU A 145 -11.20 -1.51 -19.93
C LEU A 145 -11.99 -1.88 -18.66
N PRO A 146 -12.26 -3.17 -18.42
CA PRO A 146 -12.66 -3.63 -17.10
C PRO A 146 -11.65 -3.20 -16.04
N LYS A 147 -12.11 -2.87 -14.83
CA LYS A 147 -11.26 -2.34 -13.75
C LYS A 147 -10.10 -3.27 -13.40
N GLU A 148 -10.35 -4.57 -13.41
CA GLU A 148 -9.36 -5.60 -13.09
C GLU A 148 -8.27 -5.65 -14.17
N VAL A 149 -8.65 -5.53 -15.45
CA VAL A 149 -7.72 -5.49 -16.59
C VAL A 149 -6.87 -4.23 -16.52
N PHE A 150 -7.52 -3.06 -16.34
CA PHE A 150 -6.79 -1.81 -16.15
C PHE A 150 -5.80 -1.90 -14.99
N TRP A 151 -6.23 -2.37 -13.81
CA TRP A 151 -5.39 -2.46 -12.63
C TRP A 151 -4.17 -3.37 -12.87
N THR A 152 -4.39 -4.51 -13.51
CA THR A 152 -3.32 -5.47 -13.82
C THR A 152 -2.30 -4.87 -14.78
N LEU A 153 -2.74 -4.25 -15.86
CA LEU A 153 -1.83 -3.64 -16.84
C LEU A 153 -1.13 -2.41 -16.27
N ALA A 154 -1.85 -1.55 -15.57
CA ALA A 154 -1.33 -0.27 -15.10
C ALA A 154 -0.36 -0.39 -13.91
N PHE A 155 -0.52 -1.37 -13.03
CA PHE A 155 0.21 -1.38 -11.76
C PHE A 155 0.99 -2.67 -11.46
N ALA A 156 0.61 -3.84 -11.97
CA ALA A 156 1.35 -5.07 -11.70
C ALA A 156 2.82 -5.02 -12.16
N PRO A 157 3.16 -4.43 -13.34
CA PRO A 157 4.55 -4.30 -13.75
C PRO A 157 5.40 -3.46 -12.77
N LEU A 158 4.82 -2.38 -12.21
CA LEU A 158 5.50 -1.57 -11.20
C LEU A 158 5.80 -2.39 -9.94
N TYR A 159 4.79 -3.10 -9.42
CA TYR A 159 4.98 -3.89 -8.20
C TYR A 159 5.99 -5.02 -8.41
N GLN A 160 6.06 -5.61 -9.61
CA GLN A 160 7.08 -6.60 -9.92
C GLN A 160 8.51 -6.00 -9.91
N LEU A 161 8.69 -4.79 -10.44
CA LEU A 161 9.98 -4.09 -10.35
C LEU A 161 10.36 -3.78 -8.90
N ILE A 162 9.38 -3.38 -8.09
CA ILE A 162 9.60 -3.12 -6.67
C ILE A 162 10.01 -4.41 -5.93
N HIS A 163 9.39 -5.55 -6.23
CA HIS A 163 9.79 -6.85 -5.66
C HIS A 163 11.24 -7.19 -5.98
N PHE A 164 11.67 -7.04 -7.23
CA PHE A 164 13.09 -7.26 -7.58
C PHE A 164 14.03 -6.33 -6.82
N ALA A 165 13.62 -5.07 -6.60
CA ALA A 165 14.42 -4.12 -5.83
C ALA A 165 14.50 -4.50 -4.34
N GLN A 166 13.43 -5.02 -3.76
CA GLN A 166 13.38 -5.50 -2.38
C GLN A 166 14.21 -6.77 -2.18
N ASP A 167 14.19 -7.68 -3.17
CA ASP A 167 14.98 -8.91 -3.19
C ASP A 167 16.47 -8.63 -3.47
N GLY A 168 16.80 -7.46 -4.04
CA GLY A 168 18.15 -7.08 -4.42
C GLY A 168 18.69 -7.77 -5.68
N HIS A 169 17.88 -8.61 -6.34
CA HIS A 169 18.26 -9.33 -7.55
C HIS A 169 17.06 -9.52 -8.51
N ASN A 170 17.35 -9.75 -9.79
CA ASN A 170 16.37 -10.09 -10.82
C ASN A 170 16.10 -11.62 -10.87
N MET A 171 15.23 -12.04 -11.81
CA MET A 171 14.90 -13.47 -12.00
C MET A 171 16.10 -14.36 -12.38
N ALA A 172 17.17 -13.79 -12.93
CA ALA A 172 18.40 -14.50 -13.28
C ALA A 172 19.40 -14.54 -12.10
N GLY A 173 19.06 -13.96 -10.94
CA GLY A 173 19.94 -13.89 -9.77
C GLY A 173 21.01 -12.79 -9.87
N GLU A 174 20.90 -11.90 -10.85
CA GLU A 174 21.82 -10.76 -11.00
C GLU A 174 21.40 -9.60 -10.10
N PRO A 175 22.35 -8.81 -9.55
CA PRO A 175 22.03 -7.64 -8.74
C PRO A 175 21.06 -6.69 -9.44
N PHE A 176 20.02 -6.24 -8.73
CA PHE A 176 19.01 -5.35 -9.27
C PHE A 176 18.74 -4.17 -8.34
N VAL A 177 18.74 -2.97 -8.93
CA VAL A 177 18.34 -1.72 -8.27
C VAL A 177 17.32 -1.04 -9.16
N LEU A 178 16.17 -0.66 -8.60
CA LEU A 178 15.15 0.08 -9.33
C LEU A 178 15.59 1.54 -9.52
N THR A 179 15.93 1.88 -10.75
CA THR A 179 16.23 3.25 -11.17
C THR A 179 15.00 3.89 -11.83
N GLU A 180 14.97 5.22 -11.86
CA GLU A 180 13.90 5.94 -12.60
C GLU A 180 13.89 5.58 -14.09
N GLU A 181 15.05 5.32 -14.68
CA GLU A 181 15.18 4.88 -16.06
C GLU A 181 14.48 3.54 -16.32
N ILE A 182 14.77 2.51 -15.50
CA ILE A 182 14.13 1.20 -15.61
C ILE A 182 12.62 1.32 -15.41
N MET A 183 12.20 2.11 -14.43
CA MET A 183 10.80 2.36 -14.16
C MET A 183 10.12 3.04 -15.35
N ARG A 184 10.78 4.04 -15.97
CA ARG A 184 10.27 4.75 -17.15
C ARG A 184 10.20 3.84 -18.38
N MET A 185 11.19 2.99 -18.60
CA MET A 185 11.17 2.02 -19.71
C MET A 185 9.95 1.10 -19.61
N THR A 186 9.69 0.54 -18.42
CA THR A 186 8.53 -0.33 -18.16
C THR A 186 7.23 0.45 -18.31
N PHE A 187 7.15 1.64 -17.73
CA PHE A 187 6.00 2.53 -17.82
C PHE A 187 5.61 2.84 -19.26
N ASN A 188 6.59 3.11 -20.12
CA ASN A 188 6.35 3.39 -21.54
C ASN A 188 5.70 2.21 -22.27
N GLN A 189 6.00 0.95 -21.90
CA GLN A 189 5.31 -0.21 -22.47
C GLN A 189 3.88 -0.33 -21.94
N VAL A 190 3.69 -0.04 -20.65
CA VAL A 190 2.35 -0.01 -20.02
C VAL A 190 1.47 1.03 -20.72
N ILE A 191 1.96 2.25 -20.92
CA ILE A 191 1.22 3.32 -21.62
C ILE A 191 0.83 2.90 -23.03
N LYS A 192 1.73 2.27 -23.80
CA LYS A 192 1.41 1.77 -25.15
C LYS A 192 0.27 0.75 -25.16
N SER A 193 0.11 -0.04 -24.09
CA SER A 193 -0.97 -1.03 -23.98
C SER A 193 -2.31 -0.43 -23.52
N LEU A 194 -2.30 0.80 -22.99
CA LEU A 194 -3.47 1.48 -22.43
C LEU A 194 -4.03 2.58 -23.31
N LYS A 195 -3.22 3.11 -24.24
CA LYS A 195 -3.67 4.13 -25.21
C LYS A 195 -4.44 3.52 -26.37
N PRO A 196 -5.38 4.28 -26.97
CA PRO A 196 -6.04 3.89 -28.24
C PRO A 196 -5.06 3.65 -29.38
#